data_d3b416a5ad53682b26629ac05c56a2d2
#
_entry.id   d3b416a5ad53682b26629ac05c56a2d2
#
_cell.length_a   1.000
_cell.length_b   1.000
_cell.length_c   1.000
_cell.angle_alpha   90.00
_cell.angle_beta   90.00
_cell.angle_gamma   90.00
#
_symmetry.space_group_name_H-M   'P 1'
#
loop_
_entity.id
_entity.type
_entity.pdbx_description
1 polymer ?
#
loop_
_entity_poly.entity_id
_entity_poly.type
_entity_poly.pdbx_seq_one_letter_code
_entity_poly.pdbx_strand_id
1 'polypeptide(L)'
;TMIGKTGKPWSKTVIEDYGGSYELAFFGKDHEAFMSYLQPHSAIFIEGEIAEKYFIKPEDRAQGKTSPYALKVKKIMLLGNVAESFIKGFSISISTPMLSPAFREGMIKTIKANKGNVPLTMFLYDPEKKWNIEFLSRKFKVAVTADFISELQKMGIKYNVIKK
;
A
#
# COMPACT_ATOMS: atom_id res chain seq x y z
N THR A 1 14.22 -21.30 5.77
CA THR A 1 13.30 -22.33 5.22
C THR A 1 13.69 -23.68 5.75
N MET A 2 12.71 -24.47 6.18
CA MET A 2 12.90 -25.82 6.69
C MET A 2 11.97 -26.77 5.94
N ILE A 3 12.30 -28.07 5.93
CA ILE A 3 11.44 -29.08 5.31
C ILE A 3 10.69 -29.82 6.43
N GLY A 4 9.37 -29.82 6.35
CA GLY A 4 8.51 -30.50 7.31
C GLY A 4 8.51 -32.03 7.13
N LYS A 5 7.95 -32.76 8.10
CA LYS A 5 7.82 -34.24 8.06
C LYS A 5 7.06 -34.75 6.83
N THR A 6 6.24 -33.91 6.22
CA THR A 6 5.47 -34.19 4.98
C THR A 6 6.21 -33.84 3.69
N GLY A 7 7.51 -33.48 3.76
CA GLY A 7 8.30 -33.06 2.60
C GLY A 7 7.97 -31.63 2.09
N LYS A 8 7.02 -30.93 2.70
CA LYS A 8 6.65 -29.57 2.28
C LYS A 8 7.53 -28.52 2.96
N PRO A 9 7.95 -27.47 2.22
CA PRO A 9 8.72 -26.38 2.82
C PRO A 9 7.84 -25.57 3.77
N TRP A 10 8.47 -25.08 4.81
CA TRP A 10 7.87 -24.12 5.75
C TRP A 10 8.93 -23.15 6.25
N SER A 11 8.50 -22.03 6.76
CA SER A 11 9.38 -21.00 7.29
C SER A 11 8.83 -20.47 8.61
N LYS A 12 9.76 -19.99 9.41
CA LYS A 12 9.52 -19.28 10.66
C LYS A 12 10.23 -17.94 10.56
N THR A 13 9.54 -16.88 10.92
CA THR A 13 10.10 -15.52 10.96
C THR A 13 9.64 -14.81 12.21
N VAL A 14 10.43 -13.85 12.65
CA VAL A 14 10.06 -12.92 13.73
C VAL A 14 9.81 -11.57 13.07
N ILE A 15 8.67 -10.99 13.35
CA ILE A 15 8.33 -9.62 13.00
C ILE A 15 8.39 -8.76 14.26
N GLU A 16 8.80 -7.51 14.12
CA GLU A 16 8.96 -6.56 15.21
C GLU A 16 8.28 -5.25 14.88
N ASP A 17 7.67 -4.62 15.85
CA ASP A 17 7.16 -3.26 15.78
C ASP A 17 7.52 -2.50 17.06
N TYR A 18 6.99 -1.29 17.25
CA TYR A 18 7.21 -0.48 18.45
C TYR A 18 6.64 -1.10 19.74
N GLY A 19 5.72 -2.05 19.62
CA GLY A 19 5.06 -2.72 20.73
C GLY A 19 5.73 -4.02 21.15
N GLY A 20 6.57 -4.60 20.29
CA GLY A 20 7.26 -5.86 20.58
C GLY A 20 7.50 -6.73 19.35
N SER A 21 7.79 -8.01 19.61
CA SER A 21 8.05 -9.00 18.57
C SER A 21 6.98 -10.09 18.56
N TYR A 22 6.70 -10.62 17.37
CA TYR A 22 5.77 -11.72 17.16
C TYR A 22 6.33 -12.74 16.17
N GLU A 23 6.20 -14.01 16.52
CA GLU A 23 6.67 -15.11 15.69
C GLU A 23 5.57 -15.60 14.77
N LEU A 24 5.87 -15.64 13.47
CA LEU A 24 5.00 -16.18 12.43
C LEU A 24 5.61 -17.45 11.83
N ALA A 25 4.76 -18.43 11.56
CA ALA A 25 5.13 -19.64 10.82
C ALA A 25 4.22 -19.81 9.61
N PHE A 26 4.82 -20.03 8.45
CA PHE A 26 4.12 -20.20 7.17
C PHE A 26 4.38 -21.59 6.60
N PHE A 27 3.32 -22.26 6.16
CA PHE A 27 3.35 -23.63 5.65
C PHE A 27 2.76 -23.71 4.24
N GLY A 28 3.33 -24.57 3.41
CA GLY A 28 2.80 -24.88 2.08
C GLY A 28 2.57 -23.63 1.23
N LYS A 29 1.35 -23.39 0.79
CA LYS A 29 0.99 -22.26 -0.09
C LYS A 29 1.29 -20.89 0.52
N ASP A 30 1.09 -20.71 1.83
CA ASP A 30 1.38 -19.46 2.51
C ASP A 30 2.89 -19.19 2.56
N HIS A 31 3.70 -20.26 2.72
CA HIS A 31 5.15 -20.15 2.61
C HIS A 31 5.57 -19.66 1.21
N GLU A 32 5.04 -20.28 0.15
CA GLU A 32 5.35 -19.88 -1.24
C GLU A 32 4.91 -18.44 -1.54
N ALA A 33 3.73 -18.05 -1.04
CA ALA A 33 3.18 -16.72 -1.30
C ALA A 33 3.91 -15.58 -0.58
N PHE A 34 4.38 -15.82 0.66
CA PHE A 34 4.85 -14.73 1.52
C PHE A 34 6.37 -14.64 1.65
N MET A 35 7.12 -15.68 1.32
CA MET A 35 8.58 -15.71 1.51
C MET A 35 9.33 -14.59 0.79
N SER A 36 8.86 -14.16 -0.39
CA SER A 36 9.49 -13.07 -1.13
C SER A 36 9.44 -11.72 -0.43
N TYR A 37 8.49 -11.53 0.49
CA TYR A 37 8.32 -10.29 1.29
C TYR A 37 9.08 -10.34 2.62
N LEU A 38 9.44 -11.55 3.10
CA LEU A 38 10.02 -11.77 4.42
C LEU A 38 11.56 -11.75 4.37
N GLN A 39 12.12 -10.67 3.85
CA GLN A 39 13.56 -10.43 3.86
C GLN A 39 13.98 -9.73 5.15
N PRO A 40 15.17 -10.05 5.72
CA PRO A 40 15.68 -9.34 6.88
C PRO A 40 15.69 -7.82 6.66
N HIS A 41 15.33 -7.07 7.70
CA HIS A 41 15.28 -5.60 7.69
C HIS A 41 14.29 -4.98 6.68
N SER A 42 13.37 -5.75 6.13
CA SER A 42 12.31 -5.21 5.28
C SER A 42 11.16 -4.67 6.12
N ALA A 43 10.76 -3.44 5.86
CA ALA A 43 9.53 -2.89 6.42
C ALA A 43 8.32 -3.45 5.65
N ILE A 44 7.45 -4.18 6.35
CA ILE A 44 6.28 -4.85 5.76
C ILE A 44 4.98 -4.39 6.41
N PHE A 45 3.91 -4.45 5.64
CA PHE A 45 2.53 -4.34 6.11
C PHE A 45 1.89 -5.72 6.08
N ILE A 46 1.25 -6.09 7.18
CA ILE A 46 0.55 -7.37 7.32
C ILE A 46 -0.94 -7.10 7.58
N GLU A 47 -1.77 -7.75 6.79
CA GLU A 47 -3.21 -7.81 7.01
C GLU A 47 -3.59 -9.24 7.38
N GLY A 48 -4.34 -9.41 8.46
CA GLY A 48 -4.74 -10.72 8.93
C GLY A 48 -5.90 -10.64 9.92
N GLU A 49 -6.28 -11.79 10.43
CA GLU A 49 -7.31 -11.93 11.46
C GLU A 49 -6.78 -12.75 12.62
N ILE A 50 -7.31 -12.49 13.81
CA ILE A 50 -7.06 -13.33 14.98
C ILE A 50 -8.04 -14.48 14.94
N ALA A 51 -7.54 -15.69 14.82
CA ALA A 51 -8.33 -16.90 14.74
C ALA A 51 -7.76 -18.02 15.62
N GLU A 52 -8.55 -19.01 15.90
CA GLU A 52 -8.08 -20.20 16.60
C GLU A 52 -6.99 -20.91 15.77
N LYS A 53 -5.88 -21.25 16.44
CA LYS A 53 -4.71 -21.88 15.80
C LYS A 53 -5.01 -23.28 15.27
N TYR A 54 -5.85 -24.02 15.99
CA TYR A 54 -6.21 -25.39 15.64
C TYR A 54 -7.74 -25.52 15.57
N PHE A 55 -8.20 -26.29 14.60
CA PHE A 55 -9.61 -26.68 14.57
C PHE A 55 -9.91 -27.65 15.72
N ILE A 56 -10.90 -27.32 16.54
CA ILE A 56 -11.38 -28.17 17.62
C ILE A 56 -12.75 -28.70 17.21
N LYS A 57 -12.91 -30.03 17.25
CA LYS A 57 -14.19 -30.67 16.95
C LYS A 57 -15.25 -30.21 17.95
N PRO A 58 -16.54 -30.12 17.56
CA PRO A 58 -17.62 -29.73 18.47
C PRO A 58 -17.69 -30.57 19.75
N GLU A 59 -17.43 -31.86 19.63
CA GLU A 59 -17.41 -32.83 20.76
C GLU A 59 -16.32 -32.52 21.78
N ASP A 60 -15.11 -32.19 21.30
CA ASP A 60 -13.97 -31.78 22.11
C ASP A 60 -14.19 -30.42 22.78
N ARG A 61 -14.85 -29.50 22.07
CA ARG A 61 -15.21 -28.17 22.59
C ARG A 61 -16.26 -28.29 23.71
N ALA A 62 -17.22 -29.21 23.59
CA ALA A 62 -18.17 -29.53 24.67
C ALA A 62 -17.50 -30.09 25.91
N GLN A 63 -16.31 -30.73 25.78
CA GLN A 63 -15.47 -31.22 26.88
C GLN A 63 -14.51 -30.16 27.45
N GLY A 64 -14.65 -28.88 27.04
CA GLY A 64 -13.83 -27.77 27.53
C GLY A 64 -12.46 -27.62 26.87
N LYS A 65 -12.16 -28.35 25.78
CA LYS A 65 -10.90 -28.13 25.03
C LYS A 65 -10.96 -26.78 24.28
N THR A 66 -9.89 -26.01 24.42
CA THR A 66 -9.74 -24.70 23.76
C THR A 66 -8.52 -24.68 22.85
N SER A 67 -8.55 -23.87 21.80
CA SER A 67 -7.40 -23.59 20.95
C SER A 67 -6.86 -22.21 21.28
N PRO A 68 -5.54 -22.03 21.37
CA PRO A 68 -4.97 -20.69 21.46
C PRO A 68 -5.28 -19.89 20.19
N TYR A 69 -5.42 -18.59 20.36
CA TYR A 69 -5.55 -17.67 19.23
C TYR A 69 -4.18 -17.39 18.61
N ALA A 70 -4.18 -17.20 17.29
CA ALA A 70 -2.99 -16.82 16.54
C ALA A 70 -3.37 -15.85 15.41
N LEU A 71 -2.41 -15.05 14.97
CA LEU A 71 -2.56 -14.21 13.80
C LEU A 71 -2.54 -15.09 12.54
N LYS A 72 -3.67 -15.14 11.84
CA LYS A 72 -3.78 -15.73 10.49
C LYS A 72 -3.55 -14.66 9.46
N VAL A 73 -2.41 -14.71 8.83
CA VAL A 73 -2.01 -13.72 7.81
C VAL A 73 -2.81 -13.95 6.53
N LYS A 74 -3.43 -12.89 6.01
CA LYS A 74 -4.16 -12.89 4.73
C LYS A 74 -3.35 -12.26 3.62
N LYS A 75 -2.54 -11.24 3.95
CA LYS A 75 -1.77 -10.48 2.97
C LYS A 75 -0.51 -9.91 3.59
N ILE A 76 0.58 -9.94 2.82
CA ILE A 76 1.82 -9.23 3.14
C ILE A 76 2.19 -8.34 1.96
N MET A 77 2.65 -7.13 2.23
CA MET A 77 3.15 -6.20 1.23
C MET A 77 4.37 -5.46 1.80
N LEU A 78 5.27 -5.02 0.92
CA LEU A 78 6.30 -4.06 1.32
C LEU A 78 5.64 -2.73 1.73
N LEU A 79 6.07 -2.14 2.83
CA LEU A 79 5.47 -0.92 3.38
C LEU A 79 5.48 0.23 2.36
N GLY A 80 6.51 0.33 1.52
CA GLY A 80 6.58 1.33 0.45
C GLY A 80 5.47 1.21 -0.60
N ASN A 81 4.87 0.03 -0.77
CA ASN A 81 3.80 -0.21 -1.75
C ASN A 81 2.40 -0.05 -1.14
N VAL A 82 2.31 0.12 0.18
CA VAL A 82 1.03 0.19 0.90
C VAL A 82 0.23 1.42 0.48
N ALA A 83 0.89 2.58 0.36
CA ALA A 83 0.24 3.82 -0.05
C ALA A 83 -0.53 3.66 -1.37
N GLU A 84 0.08 3.05 -2.39
CA GLU A 84 -0.58 2.79 -3.67
C GLU A 84 -1.78 1.84 -3.57
N SER A 85 -1.74 0.88 -2.65
CA SER A 85 -2.83 -0.09 -2.47
C SER A 85 -4.10 0.52 -1.87
N PHE A 86 -3.97 1.60 -1.08
CA PHE A 86 -5.09 2.31 -0.44
C PHE A 86 -5.56 3.55 -1.22
N ILE A 87 -4.79 4.00 -2.23
CA ILE A 87 -5.13 5.15 -3.05
C ILE A 87 -5.84 4.67 -4.33
N LYS A 88 -7.07 5.15 -4.54
CA LYS A 88 -7.85 4.91 -5.76
C LYS A 88 -7.46 5.87 -6.87
N GLY A 89 -7.12 7.11 -6.52
CA GLY A 89 -6.76 8.16 -7.45
C GLY A 89 -6.09 9.34 -6.76
N PHE A 90 -5.43 10.15 -7.54
CA PHE A 90 -4.79 11.38 -7.09
C PHE A 90 -5.23 12.52 -7.99
N SER A 91 -5.64 13.64 -7.42
CA SER A 91 -6.04 14.80 -8.20
C SER A 91 -5.25 16.04 -7.81
N ILE A 92 -4.99 16.89 -8.81
CA ILE A 92 -4.34 18.18 -8.64
C ILE A 92 -5.22 19.29 -9.22
N SER A 93 -5.17 20.46 -8.60
CA SER A 93 -5.91 21.63 -9.05
C SER A 93 -4.95 22.75 -9.43
N ILE A 94 -5.09 23.23 -10.66
CA ILE A 94 -4.23 24.23 -11.27
C ILE A 94 -5.12 25.42 -11.69
N SER A 95 -4.75 26.64 -11.31
CA SER A 95 -5.43 27.84 -11.80
C SER A 95 -4.83 28.33 -13.12
N THR A 96 -5.66 28.91 -13.98
CA THR A 96 -5.21 29.42 -15.29
C THR A 96 -4.08 30.45 -15.19
N PRO A 97 -4.01 31.36 -14.20
CA PRO A 97 -2.89 32.27 -14.04
C PRO A 97 -1.53 31.60 -13.75
N MET A 98 -1.53 30.35 -13.26
CA MET A 98 -0.28 29.60 -13.01
C MET A 98 0.32 29.02 -14.30
N LEU A 99 -0.45 28.95 -15.39
CA LEU A 99 -0.04 28.32 -16.65
C LEU A 99 0.99 29.18 -17.38
N SER A 100 2.26 28.95 -17.08
CA SER A 100 3.39 29.49 -17.83
C SER A 100 4.16 28.36 -18.50
N PRO A 101 4.98 28.62 -19.53
CA PRO A 101 5.86 27.60 -20.11
C PRO A 101 6.73 26.91 -19.07
N ALA A 102 7.33 27.69 -18.16
CA ALA A 102 8.19 27.17 -17.10
C ALA A 102 7.43 26.29 -16.12
N PHE A 103 6.21 26.68 -15.72
CA PHE A 103 5.32 25.85 -14.89
C PHE A 103 4.99 24.52 -15.57
N ARG A 104 4.62 24.56 -16.86
CA ARG A 104 4.31 23.37 -17.65
C ARG A 104 5.49 22.41 -17.72
N GLU A 105 6.70 22.90 -17.97
CA GLU A 105 7.92 22.09 -18.03
C GLU A 105 8.24 21.48 -16.67
N GLY A 106 8.17 22.26 -15.59
CA GLY A 106 8.36 21.80 -14.21
C GLY A 106 7.37 20.68 -13.87
N MET A 107 6.09 20.87 -14.18
CA MET A 107 5.03 19.90 -13.93
C MET A 107 5.25 18.58 -14.68
N ILE A 108 5.62 18.65 -15.97
CA ILE A 108 5.94 17.47 -16.76
C ILE A 108 7.14 16.72 -16.18
N LYS A 109 8.17 17.43 -15.73
CA LYS A 109 9.38 16.86 -15.11
C LYS A 109 9.01 16.14 -13.82
N THR A 110 8.25 16.79 -12.94
CA THR A 110 7.79 16.23 -11.66
C THR A 110 6.95 14.97 -11.87
N ILE A 111 5.98 14.98 -12.78
CA ILE A 111 5.16 13.80 -13.09
C ILE A 111 6.01 12.66 -13.67
N LYS A 112 6.96 12.95 -14.54
CA LYS A 112 7.83 11.94 -15.14
C LYS A 112 8.81 11.33 -14.13
N ALA A 113 9.29 12.12 -13.17
CA ALA A 113 10.18 11.65 -12.11
C ALA A 113 9.45 10.75 -11.11
N ASN A 114 8.15 10.96 -10.91
CA ASN A 114 7.31 10.24 -9.95
C ASN A 114 6.30 9.31 -10.63
N LYS A 115 6.77 8.48 -11.56
CA LYS A 115 5.92 7.48 -12.22
C LYS A 115 5.48 6.39 -11.23
N GLY A 116 4.21 5.98 -11.31
CA GLY A 116 3.62 4.93 -10.47
C GLY A 116 2.37 4.34 -11.07
N ASN A 117 1.48 3.82 -10.22
CA ASN A 117 0.27 3.12 -10.64
C ASN A 117 -1.03 3.88 -10.33
N VAL A 118 -0.94 4.99 -9.59
CA VAL A 118 -2.12 5.77 -9.18
C VAL A 118 -2.60 6.63 -10.34
N PRO A 119 -3.87 6.53 -10.76
CA PRO A 119 -4.47 7.41 -11.77
C PRO A 119 -4.40 8.88 -11.37
N LEU A 120 -4.01 9.74 -12.31
CA LEU A 120 -3.91 11.18 -12.10
C LEU A 120 -5.06 11.91 -12.79
N THR A 121 -5.80 12.70 -12.02
CA THR A 121 -6.80 13.65 -12.53
C THR A 121 -6.31 15.08 -12.33
N MET A 122 -6.49 15.93 -13.32
CA MET A 122 -6.13 17.35 -13.26
C MET A 122 -7.39 18.21 -13.38
N PHE A 123 -7.58 19.11 -12.43
CA PHE A 123 -8.60 20.15 -12.49
C PHE A 123 -7.95 21.47 -12.86
N LEU A 124 -8.37 22.02 -13.99
CA LEU A 124 -7.99 23.36 -14.40
C LEU A 124 -9.15 24.32 -14.13
N TYR A 125 -8.92 25.38 -13.38
CA TYR A 125 -9.95 26.35 -13.07
C TYR A 125 -9.51 27.78 -13.39
N ASP A 126 -10.47 28.58 -13.86
CA ASP A 126 -10.28 29.99 -14.10
C ASP A 126 -11.01 30.79 -13.00
N PRO A 127 -10.28 31.51 -12.13
CA PRO A 127 -10.89 32.24 -11.03
C PRO A 127 -11.72 33.44 -11.50
N GLU A 128 -11.43 34.04 -12.64
CA GLU A 128 -12.15 35.20 -13.16
C GLU A 128 -13.44 34.77 -13.90
N LYS A 129 -13.33 33.80 -14.77
CA LYS A 129 -14.45 33.30 -15.59
C LYS A 129 -15.31 32.24 -14.89
N LYS A 130 -14.90 31.78 -13.70
CA LYS A 130 -15.62 30.80 -12.84
C LYS A 130 -15.96 29.47 -13.55
N TRP A 131 -15.10 29.00 -14.43
CA TRP A 131 -15.23 27.65 -15.01
C TRP A 131 -14.14 26.71 -14.48
N ASN A 132 -14.43 25.43 -14.53
CA ASN A 132 -13.44 24.40 -14.29
C ASN A 132 -13.56 23.29 -15.33
N ILE A 133 -12.45 22.64 -15.63
CA ILE A 133 -12.38 21.50 -16.54
C ILE A 133 -11.60 20.39 -15.84
N GLU A 134 -12.15 19.19 -15.91
CA GLU A 134 -11.51 17.98 -15.41
C GLU A 134 -10.85 17.21 -16.55
N PHE A 135 -9.59 16.84 -16.36
CA PHE A 135 -8.81 16.02 -17.28
C PHE A 135 -8.31 14.77 -16.59
N LEU A 136 -8.76 13.62 -17.04
CA LEU A 136 -8.16 12.36 -16.66
C LEU A 136 -6.89 12.12 -17.49
N SER A 137 -5.75 11.97 -16.83
CA SER A 137 -4.50 11.63 -17.51
C SER A 137 -4.55 10.19 -18.02
N ARG A 138 -4.65 10.02 -19.33
CA ARG A 138 -4.60 8.69 -19.97
C ARG A 138 -3.18 8.12 -20.05
N LYS A 139 -2.18 9.00 -20.09
CA LYS A 139 -0.78 8.64 -20.36
C LYS A 139 0.06 8.48 -19.09
N PHE A 140 -0.24 9.26 -18.07
CA PHE A 140 0.56 9.32 -16.86
C PHE A 140 -0.22 8.83 -15.66
N LYS A 141 0.42 7.94 -14.91
CA LYS A 141 0.06 7.56 -13.55
C LYS A 141 1.20 7.95 -12.63
N VAL A 142 0.94 8.21 -11.37
CA VAL A 142 1.92 8.72 -10.42
C VAL A 142 2.10 7.80 -9.21
N ALA A 143 3.30 7.84 -8.63
CA ALA A 143 3.58 7.31 -7.32
C ALA A 143 3.35 8.45 -6.31
N VAL A 144 2.45 8.26 -5.36
CA VAL A 144 2.11 9.27 -4.35
C VAL A 144 3.10 9.14 -3.19
N THR A 145 4.31 9.66 -3.40
CA THR A 145 5.40 9.68 -2.43
C THR A 145 5.45 11.02 -1.68
N ALA A 146 6.14 11.04 -0.54
CA ALA A 146 6.35 12.28 0.21
C ALA A 146 7.09 13.35 -0.63
N ASP A 147 8.07 12.92 -1.45
CA ASP A 147 8.82 13.80 -2.34
C ASP A 147 7.92 14.40 -3.42
N PHE A 148 7.06 13.59 -4.06
CA PHE A 148 6.08 14.08 -5.03
C PHE A 148 5.17 15.14 -4.44
N ILE A 149 4.64 14.88 -3.25
CA ILE A 149 3.77 15.84 -2.53
C ILE A 149 4.54 17.13 -2.20
N SER A 150 5.77 17.01 -1.71
CA SER A 150 6.62 18.17 -1.41
C SER A 150 6.89 19.03 -2.64
N GLU A 151 7.16 18.41 -3.80
CA GLU A 151 7.36 19.15 -5.06
C GLU A 151 6.09 19.88 -5.51
N LEU A 152 4.91 19.25 -5.41
CA LEU A 152 3.64 19.90 -5.71
C LEU A 152 3.36 21.10 -4.79
N GLN A 153 3.67 20.96 -3.50
CA GLN A 153 3.53 22.04 -2.52
C GLN A 153 4.46 23.22 -2.83
N LYS A 154 5.72 22.96 -3.20
CA LYS A 154 6.67 24.00 -3.65
C LYS A 154 6.17 24.76 -4.89
N MET A 155 5.45 24.09 -5.76
CA MET A 155 4.82 24.68 -6.94
C MET A 155 3.49 25.39 -6.63
N GLY A 156 3.03 25.41 -5.37
CA GLY A 156 1.75 25.98 -4.98
C GLY A 156 0.51 25.24 -5.45
N ILE A 157 0.67 23.96 -5.84
CA ILE A 157 -0.41 23.13 -6.39
C ILE A 157 -1.23 22.49 -5.27
N LYS A 158 -2.54 22.67 -5.31
CA LYS A 158 -3.47 21.96 -4.43
C LYS A 158 -3.69 20.56 -4.95
N TYR A 159 -3.72 19.59 -4.05
CA TYR A 159 -3.95 18.19 -4.39
C TYR A 159 -4.98 17.54 -3.46
N ASN A 160 -5.54 16.42 -3.91
CA ASN A 160 -6.41 15.57 -3.10
C ASN A 160 -6.13 14.10 -3.38
N VAL A 161 -6.13 13.30 -2.32
CA VAL A 161 -5.94 11.83 -2.37
C VAL A 161 -7.29 11.16 -2.28
N ILE A 162 -7.67 10.43 -3.31
CA ILE A 162 -8.92 9.66 -3.36
C ILE A 162 -8.61 8.26 -2.81
N LYS A 163 -9.15 7.96 -1.64
CA LYS A 163 -9.02 6.64 -0.98
C LYS A 163 -9.99 5.64 -1.59
N LYS A 164 -9.63 4.36 -1.50
CA LYS A 164 -10.53 3.24 -1.85
C LYS A 164 -11.63 3.08 -0.80
#